data_48a6bdeae26fc5c3ce8efc687d5682e6
#
_entry.id   48a6bdeae26fc5c3ce8efc687d5682e6
#
_cell.length_a   1.000
_cell.length_b   1.000
_cell.length_c   1.000
_cell.angle_alpha   90.00
_cell.angle_beta   90.00
_cell.angle_gamma   90.00
#
_symmetry.space_group_name_H-M   'P 1'
#
loop_
_entity.id
_entity.type
_entity.pdbx_description
1 polymer ?
#
loop_
_entity_poly.entity_id
_entity_poly.type
_entity_poly.pdbx_seq_one_letter_code
_entity_poly.pdbx_strand_id
1 'polypeptide(L)'
;MAKQHSPRFLQLVADAKSRIREATVEEVRRRIESGERLVLIDVREESEYAAGHAVGAIHLSKGIIERDIESKFPDPNTPLVLYCGGGYRSALAADNLQKMGYTNVVSLDGGWRAWVQAGLPVEHGVPPSNAIS
;
A
#
# COMPACT_ATOMS: atom_id res chain seq x y z
N MET A 1 0.86 10.10 -19.80
CA MET A 1 1.56 11.27 -19.29
C MET A 1 1.59 11.24 -17.78
N ALA A 2 2.75 11.48 -17.18
CA ALA A 2 2.86 11.46 -15.72
C ALA A 2 2.12 12.66 -15.13
N LYS A 3 1.39 12.39 -14.04
CA LYS A 3 0.69 13.43 -13.32
C LYS A 3 1.70 14.30 -12.56
N GLN A 4 1.56 15.60 -12.71
CA GLN A 4 2.39 16.53 -11.95
C GLN A 4 1.76 16.79 -10.58
N HIS A 5 2.57 16.64 -9.54
CA HIS A 5 2.14 16.91 -8.18
C HIS A 5 2.63 18.28 -7.74
N SER A 6 1.89 18.91 -6.83
CA SER A 6 2.24 20.22 -6.34
C SER A 6 3.48 20.17 -5.44
N PRO A 7 4.27 21.27 -5.36
CA PRO A 7 5.52 21.25 -4.62
C PRO A 7 5.39 20.92 -3.13
N ARG A 8 4.35 21.42 -2.49
CA ARG A 8 4.15 21.15 -1.05
C ARG A 8 3.80 19.70 -0.78
N PHE A 9 3.01 19.11 -1.67
CA PHE A 9 2.72 17.66 -1.59
C PHE A 9 4.00 16.86 -1.76
N LEU A 10 4.82 17.20 -2.75
CA LEU A 10 6.09 16.52 -2.98
C LEU A 10 7.04 16.66 -1.79
N GLN A 11 7.06 17.82 -1.14
CA GLN A 11 7.86 18.01 0.07
C GLN A 11 7.40 17.12 1.20
N LEU A 12 6.09 17.03 1.40
CA LEU A 12 5.51 16.17 2.44
C LEU A 12 5.87 14.71 2.20
N VAL A 13 5.79 14.28 0.94
CA VAL A 13 6.13 12.90 0.56
C VAL A 13 7.62 12.64 0.75
N ALA A 14 8.48 13.56 0.32
CA ALA A 14 9.93 13.41 0.48
C ALA A 14 10.31 13.30 1.96
N ASP A 15 9.65 14.09 2.81
CA ASP A 15 9.87 14.04 4.25
C ASP A 15 9.49 12.65 4.80
N ALA A 16 8.32 12.14 4.43
CA ALA A 16 7.89 10.81 4.85
C ALA A 16 8.86 9.73 4.35
N LYS A 17 9.29 9.82 3.09
CA LYS A 17 10.21 8.83 2.50
C LYS A 17 11.56 8.79 3.21
N SER A 18 11.96 9.86 3.89
CA SER A 18 13.22 9.86 4.65
C SER A 18 13.15 8.95 5.88
N ARG A 19 11.96 8.53 6.31
CA ARG A 19 11.75 7.73 7.53
C ARG A 19 11.22 6.33 7.28
N ILE A 20 10.71 6.04 6.07
CA ILE A 20 10.09 4.76 5.77
C ILE A 20 11.03 3.88 4.96
N ARG A 21 10.66 2.61 4.84
CA ARG A 21 11.28 1.71 3.88
C ARG A 21 10.37 1.58 2.67
N GLU A 22 11.00 1.56 1.50
CA GLU A 22 10.30 1.28 0.25
C GLU A 22 10.78 -0.06 -0.30
N ALA A 23 9.90 -0.77 -0.99
CA ALA A 23 10.24 -2.02 -1.66
C ALA A 23 9.84 -1.91 -3.12
N THR A 24 10.64 -2.50 -4.00
CA THR A 24 10.29 -2.58 -5.42
C THR A 24 9.30 -3.72 -5.65
N VAL A 25 8.63 -3.68 -6.80
CA VAL A 25 7.74 -4.77 -7.21
C VAL A 25 8.49 -6.10 -7.25
N GLU A 26 9.74 -6.10 -7.72
CA GLU A 26 10.55 -7.31 -7.79
C GLU A 26 10.85 -7.87 -6.40
N GLU A 27 11.18 -7.01 -5.44
CA GLU A 27 11.40 -7.44 -4.07
C GLU A 27 10.14 -8.05 -3.46
N VAL A 28 8.99 -7.42 -3.65
CA VAL A 28 7.72 -7.92 -3.13
C VAL A 28 7.37 -9.25 -3.79
N ARG A 29 7.56 -9.34 -5.11
CA ARG A 29 7.31 -10.61 -5.83
C ARG A 29 8.15 -11.75 -5.27
N ARG A 30 9.45 -11.52 -5.04
CA ARG A 30 10.33 -12.54 -4.48
C ARG A 30 9.89 -12.98 -3.09
N ARG A 31 9.45 -12.02 -2.27
CA ARG A 31 8.96 -12.34 -0.92
C ARG A 31 7.71 -13.21 -0.96
N ILE A 32 6.78 -12.88 -1.86
CA ILE A 32 5.56 -13.68 -2.05
C ILE A 32 5.91 -15.08 -2.55
N GLU A 33 6.79 -15.17 -3.55
CA GLU A 33 7.17 -16.45 -4.15
C GLU A 33 7.92 -17.34 -3.15
N SER A 34 8.62 -16.74 -2.20
CA SER A 34 9.31 -17.51 -1.15
C SER A 34 8.37 -18.02 -0.07
N GLY A 35 7.08 -17.72 -0.15
CA GLY A 35 6.08 -18.16 0.81
C GLY A 35 5.87 -17.22 1.99
N GLU A 36 6.47 -16.04 1.97
CA GLU A 36 6.28 -15.07 3.03
C GLU A 36 4.84 -14.54 3.03
N ARG A 37 4.23 -14.46 4.21
CA ARG A 37 2.84 -14.02 4.33
C ARG A 37 2.78 -12.50 4.47
N LEU A 38 2.87 -11.82 3.35
CA LEU A 38 2.72 -10.38 3.30
C LEU A 38 1.24 -10.00 3.24
N VAL A 39 0.89 -8.91 3.90
CA VAL A 39 -0.44 -8.31 3.74
C VAL A 39 -0.29 -7.14 2.77
N LEU A 40 -0.91 -7.26 1.60
CA LEU A 40 -0.95 -6.17 0.62
C LEU A 40 -2.14 -5.27 0.95
N ILE A 41 -1.89 -3.99 1.11
CA ILE A 41 -2.94 -3.02 1.42
C ILE A 41 -2.96 -1.92 0.36
N ASP A 42 -4.10 -1.82 -0.33
CA ASP A 42 -4.36 -0.76 -1.30
C ASP A 42 -4.89 0.45 -0.54
N VAL A 43 -4.14 1.55 -0.56
CA VAL A 43 -4.54 2.77 0.15
C VAL A 43 -5.18 3.81 -0.77
N ARG A 44 -5.48 3.42 -2.02
CA ARG A 44 -6.14 4.30 -2.98
C ARG A 44 -7.62 4.46 -2.60
N GLU A 45 -8.32 5.26 -3.39
CA GLU A 45 -9.76 5.42 -3.21
C GLU A 45 -10.51 4.15 -3.59
N GLU A 46 -11.73 4.02 -3.05
CA GLU A 46 -12.56 2.83 -3.28
C GLU A 46 -12.79 2.56 -4.75
N SER A 47 -13.07 3.60 -5.54
CA SER A 47 -13.31 3.45 -6.98
C SER A 47 -12.08 2.93 -7.71
N GLU A 48 -10.89 3.34 -7.29
CA GLU A 48 -9.65 2.84 -7.88
C GLU A 48 -9.46 1.36 -7.58
N TYR A 49 -9.69 0.97 -6.32
CA TYR A 49 -9.58 -0.43 -5.90
C TYR A 49 -10.57 -1.32 -6.67
N ALA A 50 -11.81 -0.88 -6.79
CA ALA A 50 -12.85 -1.65 -7.49
C ALA A 50 -12.53 -1.81 -8.96
N ALA A 51 -11.92 -0.81 -9.58
CA ALA A 51 -11.56 -0.85 -11.01
C ALA A 51 -10.42 -1.83 -11.29
N GLY A 52 -9.59 -2.12 -10.30
CA GLY A 52 -8.52 -3.09 -10.44
C GLY A 52 -7.54 -2.96 -9.28
N HIS A 53 -7.11 -4.11 -8.73
CA HIS A 53 -6.15 -4.12 -7.64
C HIS A 53 -5.33 -5.41 -7.66
N ALA A 54 -4.24 -5.44 -6.93
CA ALA A 54 -3.38 -6.62 -6.82
C ALA A 54 -4.16 -7.76 -6.19
N VAL A 55 -4.01 -8.98 -6.74
CA VAL A 55 -4.68 -10.15 -6.17
C VAL A 55 -4.30 -10.32 -4.70
N GLY A 56 -5.32 -10.50 -3.87
CA GLY A 56 -5.13 -10.67 -2.43
C GLY A 56 -5.01 -9.38 -1.64
N ALA A 57 -4.96 -8.22 -2.30
CA ALA A 57 -4.88 -6.95 -1.60
C ALA A 57 -6.20 -6.61 -0.91
N ILE A 58 -6.12 -6.14 0.32
CA ILE A 58 -7.28 -5.60 1.00
C ILE A 58 -7.29 -4.09 0.80
N HIS A 59 -8.47 -3.50 0.95
CA HIS A 59 -8.64 -2.05 0.79
C HIS A 59 -8.76 -1.37 2.15
N LEU A 60 -7.80 -0.48 2.44
CA LEU A 60 -7.87 0.45 3.56
C LEU A 60 -7.36 1.78 3.03
N SER A 61 -8.28 2.64 2.60
CA SER A 61 -7.89 3.91 1.99
C SER A 61 -7.10 4.77 2.97
N LYS A 62 -6.24 5.62 2.41
CA LYS A 62 -5.39 6.50 3.21
C LYS A 62 -6.19 7.33 4.22
N GLY A 63 -7.42 7.70 3.87
CA GLY A 63 -8.25 8.52 4.74
C GLY A 63 -8.72 7.84 6.01
N ILE A 64 -8.67 6.51 6.07
CA ILE A 64 -9.19 5.76 7.23
C ILE A 64 -8.19 4.75 7.79
N ILE A 65 -7.04 4.58 7.16
CA ILE A 65 -6.13 3.49 7.55
C ILE A 65 -5.63 3.63 8.99
N GLU A 66 -5.33 4.83 9.44
CA GLU A 66 -4.87 5.05 10.81
C GLU A 66 -5.95 4.67 11.82
N ARG A 67 -7.20 4.91 11.47
CA ARG A 67 -8.33 4.58 12.34
C ARG A 67 -8.56 3.08 12.42
N ASP A 68 -8.39 2.36 11.31
CA ASP A 68 -8.88 1.00 11.18
C ASP A 68 -7.81 -0.09 11.24
N ILE A 69 -6.53 0.27 11.06
CA ILE A 69 -5.47 -0.76 10.93
C ILE A 69 -5.35 -1.63 12.18
N GLU A 70 -5.47 -1.04 13.34
CA GLU A 70 -5.23 -1.75 14.60
C GLU A 70 -6.27 -2.84 14.84
N SER A 71 -7.52 -2.60 14.48
CA SER A 71 -8.56 -3.61 14.64
C SER A 71 -8.41 -4.76 13.64
N LYS A 72 -7.86 -4.50 12.46
CA LYS A 72 -7.66 -5.54 11.45
C LYS A 72 -6.36 -6.31 11.65
N PHE A 73 -5.30 -5.63 12.04
CA PHE A 73 -3.98 -6.22 12.25
C PHE A 73 -3.41 -5.72 13.56
N PRO A 74 -3.85 -6.30 14.68
CA PRO A 74 -3.42 -5.82 16.00
C PRO A 74 -1.96 -6.09 16.32
N ASP A 75 -1.32 -7.04 15.64
CA ASP A 75 0.11 -7.33 15.87
C ASP A 75 0.95 -6.26 15.16
N PRO A 76 1.72 -5.45 15.91
CA PRO A 76 2.53 -4.39 15.30
C PRO A 76 3.68 -4.90 14.44
N ASN A 77 3.99 -6.19 14.48
CA ASN A 77 5.05 -6.78 13.67
C ASN A 77 4.52 -7.42 12.38
N THR A 78 3.22 -7.35 12.13
CA THR A 78 2.63 -7.89 10.90
C THR A 78 3.31 -7.28 9.66
N PRO A 79 3.77 -8.11 8.69
CA PRO A 79 4.39 -7.58 7.49
C PRO A 79 3.35 -6.93 6.58
N LEU A 80 3.41 -5.62 6.46
CA LEU A 80 2.46 -4.83 5.68
C LEU A 80 3.16 -4.20 4.49
N VAL A 81 2.58 -4.38 3.30
CA VAL A 81 3.03 -3.72 2.08
C VAL A 81 1.90 -2.82 1.61
N LEU A 82 2.11 -1.52 1.69
CA LEU A 82 1.13 -0.52 1.30
C LEU A 82 1.42 -0.04 -0.11
N TYR A 83 0.38 0.10 -0.94
CA TYR A 83 0.58 0.69 -2.26
C TYR A 83 -0.55 1.65 -2.62
N CYS A 84 -0.21 2.60 -3.48
CA CYS A 84 -1.16 3.51 -4.11
C CYS A 84 -0.91 3.52 -5.62
N GLY A 85 -1.25 4.60 -6.31
CA GLY A 85 -1.04 4.65 -7.76
C GLY A 85 0.43 4.68 -8.15
N GLY A 86 1.23 5.48 -7.48
CA GLY A 86 2.65 5.68 -7.81
C GLY A 86 3.62 5.71 -6.65
N GLY A 87 3.14 5.47 -5.42
CA GLY A 87 4.02 5.39 -4.25
C GLY A 87 4.03 6.63 -3.36
N TYR A 88 3.22 7.65 -3.66
CA TYR A 88 3.21 8.88 -2.85
C TYR A 88 2.26 8.77 -1.65
N ARG A 89 0.99 8.44 -1.88
CA ARG A 89 0.02 8.29 -0.80
C ARG A 89 0.42 7.18 0.16
N SER A 90 0.95 6.07 -0.37
CA SER A 90 1.38 4.95 0.46
C SER A 90 2.59 5.30 1.32
N ALA A 91 3.47 6.20 0.86
CA ALA A 91 4.58 6.67 1.67
C ALA A 91 4.08 7.43 2.90
N LEU A 92 3.08 8.29 2.71
CA LEU A 92 2.49 9.04 3.82
C LEU A 92 1.79 8.10 4.81
N ALA A 93 1.06 7.12 4.31
CA ALA A 93 0.40 6.14 5.15
C ALA A 93 1.41 5.29 5.93
N ALA A 94 2.47 4.83 5.27
CA ALA A 94 3.51 4.04 5.93
C ALA A 94 4.17 4.82 7.07
N ASP A 95 4.45 6.10 6.86
CA ASP A 95 5.03 6.95 7.89
C ASP A 95 4.12 7.04 9.11
N ASN A 96 2.82 7.22 8.89
CA ASN A 96 1.86 7.28 9.98
C ASN A 96 1.76 5.95 10.74
N LEU A 97 1.76 4.83 10.03
CA LEU A 97 1.69 3.52 10.69
C LEU A 97 2.93 3.27 11.54
N GLN A 98 4.10 3.71 11.09
CA GLN A 98 5.31 3.62 11.92
C GLN A 98 5.18 4.42 13.21
N LYS A 99 4.58 5.62 13.12
CA LYS A 99 4.32 6.44 14.30
C LYS A 99 3.36 5.76 15.27
N MET A 100 2.50 4.89 14.77
CA MET A 100 1.57 4.10 15.59
C MET A 100 2.21 2.85 16.20
N GLY A 101 3.46 2.55 15.85
CA GLY A 101 4.18 1.42 16.41
C GLY A 101 4.34 0.22 15.48
N TYR A 102 3.87 0.30 14.23
CA TYR A 102 4.05 -0.79 13.28
C TYR A 102 5.49 -0.83 12.81
N THR A 103 6.13 -2.00 12.96
CA THR A 103 7.57 -2.14 12.77
C THR A 103 7.96 -2.80 11.45
N ASN A 104 6.99 -3.33 10.70
CA ASN A 104 7.29 -4.10 9.50
C ASN A 104 6.42 -3.63 8.34
N VAL A 105 6.52 -2.32 8.04
CA VAL A 105 5.74 -1.65 7.02
C VAL A 105 6.66 -1.16 5.92
N VAL A 106 6.29 -1.44 4.67
CA VAL A 106 6.98 -0.88 3.50
C VAL A 106 5.96 -0.26 2.57
N SER A 107 6.39 0.76 1.83
CA SER A 107 5.61 1.36 0.75
C SER A 107 6.12 0.79 -0.58
N LEU A 108 5.21 0.35 -1.44
CA LEU A 108 5.58 -0.22 -2.74
C LEU A 108 5.97 0.91 -3.69
N ASP A 109 7.25 0.96 -4.03
CA ASP A 109 7.77 1.94 -4.97
C ASP A 109 7.15 1.72 -6.35
N GLY A 110 6.66 2.79 -6.96
CA GLY A 110 5.94 2.72 -8.24
C GLY A 110 4.50 2.24 -8.14
N GLY A 111 4.09 1.70 -7.01
CA GLY A 111 2.71 1.36 -6.70
C GLY A 111 1.98 0.50 -7.72
N TRP A 112 0.70 0.79 -7.90
CA TRP A 112 -0.16 0.07 -8.84
C TRP A 112 0.39 0.05 -10.27
N ARG A 113 0.94 1.17 -10.72
CA ARG A 113 1.49 1.24 -12.07
C ARG A 113 2.64 0.26 -12.26
N ALA A 114 3.54 0.18 -11.29
CA ALA A 114 4.66 -0.76 -11.37
C ALA A 114 4.18 -2.21 -11.30
N TRP A 115 3.16 -2.48 -10.48
CA TRP A 115 2.56 -3.82 -10.36
C TRP A 115 2.03 -4.30 -11.71
N VAL A 116 1.24 -3.44 -12.37
CA VAL A 116 0.64 -3.76 -13.67
C VAL A 116 1.72 -3.92 -14.75
N GLN A 117 2.69 -3.03 -14.78
CA GLN A 117 3.78 -3.09 -15.77
C GLN A 117 4.60 -4.36 -15.62
N ALA A 118 4.75 -4.87 -14.42
CA ALA A 118 5.48 -6.12 -14.17
C ALA A 118 4.67 -7.36 -14.53
N GLY A 119 3.40 -7.19 -14.90
CA GLY A 119 2.54 -8.31 -15.28
C GLY A 119 2.08 -9.16 -14.11
N LEU A 120 2.09 -8.63 -12.90
CA LEU A 120 1.66 -9.38 -11.72
C LEU A 120 0.14 -9.50 -11.67
N PRO A 121 -0.38 -10.53 -10.97
CA PRO A 121 -1.82 -10.82 -10.99
C PRO A 121 -2.68 -9.69 -10.45
N VAL A 122 -3.78 -9.43 -11.14
CA VAL A 122 -4.76 -8.41 -10.76
C VAL A 122 -6.15 -9.00 -10.70
N GLU A 123 -7.02 -8.37 -9.92
CA GLU A 123 -8.44 -8.72 -9.86
C GLU A 123 -9.26 -7.45 -9.79
N HIS A 124 -10.56 -7.58 -10.03
CA HIS A 124 -11.47 -6.44 -10.11
C HIS A 124 -12.61 -6.62 -9.12
N GLY A 125 -13.25 -5.51 -8.77
CA GLY A 125 -14.39 -5.53 -7.89
C GLY A 125 -14.00 -5.59 -6.43
N VAL A 126 -15.01 -5.70 -5.56
CA VAL A 126 -14.80 -5.79 -4.12
C VAL A 126 -15.05 -7.23 -3.68
N PRO A 127 -14.02 -7.94 -3.16
CA PRO A 127 -14.23 -9.31 -2.69
C PRO A 127 -15.29 -9.35 -1.57
N PRO A 128 -16.09 -10.41 -1.50
CA PRO A 128 -17.14 -10.52 -0.46
C PRO A 128 -16.60 -10.36 0.96
N SER A 129 -15.39 -10.83 1.23
CA SER A 129 -14.76 -10.70 2.55
C SER A 129 -14.51 -9.25 2.93
N ASN A 130 -14.31 -8.35 1.94
CA ASN A 130 -14.12 -6.93 2.20
C ASN A 130 -15.44 -6.20 2.35
N ALA A 131 -16.48 -6.67 1.68
CA ALA A 131 -17.78 -6.04 1.72
C ALA A 131 -18.44 -6.11 3.10
N ILE A 132 -18.04 -7.06 3.92
CA ILE A 132 -18.62 -7.29 5.24
C ILE A 132 -17.96 -6.45 6.32
N SER A 133 -16.72 -6.07 6.10
CA SER A 133 -15.98 -5.27 7.09
C SER A 133 -16.27 -3.79 6.96
#